data_95fcd47d886b93eb8ad605e137a1e92d
#
_entry.id   95fcd47d886b93eb8ad605e137a1e92d
#
_cell.length_a   1.000
_cell.length_b   1.000
_cell.length_c   1.000
_cell.angle_alpha   90.00
_cell.angle_beta   90.00
_cell.angle_gamma   90.00
#
_symmetry.space_group_name_H-M   'P 1'
#
loop_
_entity.id
_entity.type
_entity.pdbx_description
1 polymer ?
#
loop_
_entity_poly.entity_id
_entity_poly.type
_entity_poly.pdbx_seq_one_letter_code
_entity_poly.pdbx_strand_id
1 'polypeptide(L)'
;MSTKSAKAKGRRLQQLVRDRILQAFPQLELDTDVRSAIMGETGEDIKLSSKARKVFPYSVECKSLKRVAVYNYYDQAIDNTPDGASPLVVVKQDRRKPLAVLDFETFMEMIDGSGNNS
;
A
#
# COMPACT_ATOMS: atom_id res chain seq x y z
N MET A 1 21.48 6.16 11.04
CA MET A 1 20.84 4.86 10.77
C MET A 1 21.45 4.25 9.53
N SER A 2 21.78 2.98 9.56
CA SER A 2 22.37 2.32 8.41
C SER A 2 21.33 2.07 7.33
N THR A 3 21.77 1.99 6.08
CA THR A 3 20.91 1.61 4.94
C THR A 3 20.24 0.26 5.19
N LYS A 4 20.98 -0.68 5.77
CA LYS A 4 20.46 -2.02 6.11
C LYS A 4 19.27 -1.93 7.06
N SER A 5 19.35 -1.07 8.08
CA SER A 5 18.27 -0.86 9.04
C SER A 5 17.05 -0.23 8.39
N ALA A 6 17.24 0.75 7.49
CA ALA A 6 16.15 1.39 6.77
C ALA A 6 15.44 0.39 5.85
N LYS A 7 16.19 -0.46 5.16
CA LYS A 7 15.63 -1.50 4.30
C LYS A 7 14.82 -2.52 5.10
N ALA A 8 15.32 -2.90 6.27
CA ALA A 8 14.61 -3.83 7.15
C ALA A 8 13.28 -3.25 7.63
N LYS A 9 13.25 -1.96 7.97
CA LYS A 9 12.01 -1.28 8.37
C LYS A 9 11.00 -1.26 7.22
N GLY A 10 11.46 -0.99 6.02
CA GLY A 10 10.61 -0.99 4.83
C GLY A 10 9.98 -2.35 4.60
N ARG A 11 10.76 -3.42 4.67
CA ARG A 11 10.26 -4.78 4.50
C ARG A 11 9.21 -5.13 5.56
N ARG A 12 9.47 -4.76 6.81
CA ARG A 12 8.51 -5.04 7.89
C ARG A 12 7.18 -4.35 7.66
N LEU A 13 7.23 -3.10 7.19
CA LEU A 13 5.99 -2.36 6.89
C LEU A 13 5.23 -3.02 5.75
N GLN A 14 5.92 -3.40 4.66
CA GLN A 14 5.28 -4.10 3.54
C GLN A 14 4.62 -5.39 4.01
N GLN A 15 5.31 -6.17 4.85
CA GLN A 15 4.76 -7.42 5.36
C GLN A 15 3.55 -7.18 6.25
N LEU A 16 3.58 -6.13 7.06
CA LEU A 16 2.44 -5.75 7.91
C LEU A 16 1.22 -5.42 7.06
N VAL A 17 1.39 -4.61 6.02
CA VAL A 17 0.29 -4.23 5.13
C VAL A 17 -0.24 -5.45 4.39
N ARG A 18 0.66 -6.28 3.82
CA ARG A 18 0.29 -7.52 3.16
C ARG A 18 -0.57 -8.39 4.07
N ASP A 19 -0.13 -8.61 5.30
CA ASP A 19 -0.81 -9.49 6.25
C ASP A 19 -2.17 -8.91 6.66
N ARG A 20 -2.27 -7.58 6.78
CA ARG A 20 -3.55 -6.95 7.11
C ARG A 20 -4.56 -7.09 5.96
N ILE A 21 -4.11 -7.01 4.72
CA ILE A 21 -4.99 -7.23 3.56
C ILE A 21 -5.50 -8.68 3.58
N LEU A 22 -4.60 -9.63 3.78
CA LEU A 22 -4.97 -11.04 3.84
C LEU A 22 -5.94 -11.32 4.99
N GLN A 23 -5.75 -10.67 6.13
CA GLN A 23 -6.63 -10.83 7.28
C GLN A 23 -8.03 -10.26 7.01
N ALA A 24 -8.08 -9.14 6.30
CA ALA A 24 -9.36 -8.49 5.95
C ALA A 24 -10.13 -9.25 4.88
N PHE A 25 -9.43 -9.98 4.00
CA PHE A 25 -10.03 -10.69 2.87
C PHE A 25 -9.58 -12.15 2.88
N PRO A 26 -10.20 -12.99 3.73
CA PRO A 26 -9.76 -14.38 3.89
C PRO A 26 -9.79 -15.23 2.64
N GLN A 27 -10.53 -14.80 1.61
CA GLN A 27 -10.58 -15.51 0.33
C GLN A 27 -9.31 -15.34 -0.50
N LEU A 28 -8.43 -14.41 -0.13
CA LEU A 28 -7.18 -14.17 -0.84
C LEU A 28 -6.06 -15.01 -0.23
N GLU A 29 -5.15 -15.46 -1.09
CA GLU A 29 -4.04 -16.32 -0.68
C GLU A 29 -2.71 -15.59 -0.72
N LEU A 30 -1.88 -15.84 0.29
CA LEU A 30 -0.52 -15.31 0.34
C LEU A 30 0.26 -15.78 -0.90
N ASP A 31 1.02 -14.87 -1.48
CA ASP A 31 1.87 -15.03 -2.65
C ASP A 31 1.10 -15.26 -3.95
N THR A 32 -0.04 -15.93 -3.94
CA THR A 32 -0.87 -16.10 -5.13
C THR A 32 -1.64 -14.82 -5.44
N ASP A 33 -2.27 -14.24 -4.42
CA ASP A 33 -3.12 -13.05 -4.59
C ASP A 33 -2.49 -11.78 -4.05
N VAL A 34 -1.76 -11.89 -2.94
CA VAL A 34 -1.16 -10.72 -2.26
C VAL A 34 0.27 -11.08 -1.85
N ARG A 35 1.23 -10.28 -2.30
CA ARG A 35 2.62 -10.43 -1.85
C ARG A 35 3.30 -9.07 -1.79
N SER A 36 4.32 -8.98 -0.97
CA SER A 36 5.15 -7.78 -0.95
C SER A 36 6.15 -7.83 -2.11
N ALA A 37 6.50 -6.66 -2.66
CA ALA A 37 7.52 -6.56 -3.69
C ALA A 37 8.87 -7.03 -3.15
N ILE A 38 9.66 -7.68 -4.00
CA ILE A 38 11.02 -8.08 -3.65
C ILE A 38 11.97 -6.94 -3.99
N MET A 39 13.17 -6.98 -3.39
CA MET A 39 14.16 -5.94 -3.61
C MET A 39 14.47 -5.77 -5.10
N GLY A 40 14.43 -4.53 -5.57
CA GLY A 40 14.70 -4.21 -6.97
C GLY A 40 13.50 -4.32 -7.89
N GLU A 41 12.39 -4.86 -7.41
CA GLU A 41 11.16 -4.94 -8.21
C GLU A 41 10.54 -3.54 -8.34
N THR A 42 10.11 -3.18 -9.56
CA THR A 42 9.48 -1.88 -9.82
C THR A 42 7.98 -1.95 -9.61
N GLY A 43 7.35 -0.78 -9.55
CA GLY A 43 5.90 -0.67 -9.39
C GLY A 43 5.47 -0.63 -7.94
N GLU A 44 4.28 -1.11 -7.69
CA GLU A 44 3.67 -1.10 -6.36
C GLU A 44 4.47 -1.92 -5.35
N ASP A 45 4.42 -1.52 -4.10
CA ASP A 45 5.10 -2.25 -3.02
C ASP A 45 4.33 -3.49 -2.59
N ILE A 46 3.01 -3.52 -2.81
CA ILE A 46 2.18 -4.70 -2.59
C ILE A 46 1.67 -5.16 -3.94
N LYS A 47 2.01 -6.39 -4.33
CA LYS A 47 1.61 -6.95 -5.61
C LYS A 47 0.30 -7.71 -5.44
N LEU A 48 -0.68 -7.39 -6.29
CA LEU A 48 -2.03 -7.94 -6.18
C LEU A 48 -2.40 -8.68 -7.47
N SER A 49 -3.05 -9.84 -7.32
CA SER A 49 -3.67 -10.54 -8.45
C SER A 49 -4.89 -9.75 -8.94
N SER A 50 -5.43 -10.16 -10.09
CA SER A 50 -6.69 -9.58 -10.58
C SER A 50 -7.82 -9.78 -9.59
N LYS A 51 -7.86 -10.97 -8.96
CA LYS A 51 -8.85 -11.28 -7.93
C LYS A 51 -8.73 -10.33 -6.73
N ALA A 52 -7.51 -10.12 -6.25
CA ALA A 52 -7.27 -9.23 -5.12
C ALA A 52 -7.60 -7.78 -5.48
N ARG A 53 -7.25 -7.34 -6.69
CA ARG A 53 -7.51 -5.97 -7.13
C ARG A 53 -9.01 -5.63 -7.15
N LYS A 54 -9.84 -6.61 -7.38
CA LYS A 54 -11.29 -6.39 -7.39
C LYS A 54 -11.84 -6.04 -6.02
N VAL A 55 -11.30 -6.65 -4.96
CA VAL A 55 -11.78 -6.39 -3.60
C VAL A 55 -10.96 -5.30 -2.90
N PHE A 56 -9.75 -5.06 -3.38
CA PHE A 56 -8.85 -4.05 -2.81
C PHE A 56 -8.25 -3.22 -3.96
N PRO A 57 -9.01 -2.26 -4.51
CA PRO A 57 -8.62 -1.53 -5.73
C PRO A 57 -7.64 -0.38 -5.44
N TYR A 58 -6.60 -0.64 -4.67
CA TYR A 58 -5.62 0.36 -4.28
C TYR A 58 -4.23 -0.08 -4.68
N SER A 59 -3.41 0.88 -5.10
CA SER A 59 -2.00 0.68 -5.39
C SER A 59 -1.21 1.20 -4.20
N VAL A 60 -0.55 0.32 -3.48
CA VAL A 60 0.04 0.64 -2.18
C VAL A 60 1.51 0.99 -2.30
N GLU A 61 1.89 2.12 -1.72
CA GLU A 61 3.27 2.55 -1.52
C GLU A 61 3.54 2.58 -0.02
N CYS A 62 4.61 1.93 0.44
CA CYS A 62 4.96 1.85 1.87
C CYS A 62 6.22 2.65 2.15
N LYS A 63 6.17 3.54 3.13
CA LYS A 63 7.33 4.32 3.56
C LYS A 63 7.45 4.27 5.08
N SER A 64 8.59 3.80 5.56
CA SER A 64 8.89 3.68 6.99
C SER A 64 10.15 4.49 7.28
N LEU A 65 9.97 5.73 7.74
CA LEU A 65 11.04 6.71 7.86
C LEU A 65 10.96 7.46 9.19
N LYS A 66 12.05 8.12 9.54
CA LYS A 66 12.07 9.05 10.68
C LYS A 66 11.15 10.23 10.42
N ARG A 67 11.15 10.74 9.18
CA ARG A 67 10.31 11.86 8.74
C ARG A 67 9.54 11.44 7.51
N VAL A 68 8.35 11.98 7.37
CA VAL A 68 7.46 11.65 6.27
C VAL A 68 7.20 12.88 5.41
N ALA A 69 7.55 12.80 4.13
CA ALA A 69 7.26 13.82 3.13
C ALA A 69 6.06 13.35 2.30
N VAL A 70 4.87 13.60 2.80
CA VAL A 70 3.62 12.98 2.33
C VAL A 70 3.38 13.17 0.84
N TYR A 71 3.49 14.41 0.34
CA TYR A 71 3.18 14.65 -1.07
C TYR A 71 4.18 14.00 -2.02
N ASN A 72 5.46 13.97 -1.65
CA ASN A 72 6.45 13.28 -2.48
C ASN A 72 6.13 11.79 -2.61
N TYR A 73 5.74 11.16 -1.51
CA TYR A 73 5.40 9.74 -1.52
C TYR A 73 4.09 9.48 -2.25
N TYR A 74 3.14 10.38 -2.11
CA TYR A 74 1.87 10.25 -2.82
C TYR A 74 2.07 10.36 -4.32
N ASP A 75 2.93 11.28 -4.78
CA ASP A 75 3.26 11.42 -6.20
C ASP A 75 3.91 10.15 -6.74
N GLN A 76 4.80 9.51 -5.97
CA GLN A 76 5.39 8.23 -6.36
C GLN A 76 4.32 7.15 -6.50
N ALA A 77 3.36 7.12 -5.57
CA ALA A 77 2.27 6.15 -5.63
C ALA A 77 1.41 6.36 -6.88
N ILE A 78 1.13 7.61 -7.24
CA ILE A 78 0.40 7.93 -8.47
C ILE A 78 1.14 7.38 -9.69
N ASP A 79 2.46 7.61 -9.77
CA ASP A 79 3.27 7.16 -10.91
C ASP A 79 3.23 5.64 -11.08
N ASN A 80 3.08 4.90 -9.99
CA ASN A 80 3.08 3.44 -10.02
C ASN A 80 1.68 2.83 -10.04
N THR A 81 0.63 3.65 -10.06
CA THR A 81 -0.74 3.15 -9.98
C THR A 81 -1.22 2.67 -11.35
N PRO A 82 -1.60 1.39 -11.49
CA PRO A 82 -2.16 0.90 -12.74
C PRO A 82 -3.61 1.34 -12.92
N ASP A 83 -4.12 1.19 -14.13
CA ASP A 83 -5.50 1.49 -14.44
C ASP A 83 -6.43 0.65 -13.56
N GLY A 84 -7.50 1.27 -13.08
CA GLY A 84 -8.48 0.60 -12.23
C GLY A 84 -8.13 0.56 -10.75
N ALA A 85 -6.99 1.14 -10.36
CA ALA A 85 -6.59 1.23 -8.96
C ALA A 85 -6.48 2.69 -8.51
N SER A 86 -6.49 2.91 -7.22
CA SER A 86 -6.26 4.22 -6.61
C SER A 86 -4.98 4.19 -5.79
N PRO A 87 -4.20 5.27 -5.79
CA PRO A 87 -2.99 5.33 -4.97
C PRO A 87 -3.33 5.28 -3.48
N LEU A 88 -2.53 4.57 -2.73
CA LEU A 88 -2.64 4.51 -1.27
C LEU A 88 -1.22 4.46 -0.71
N VAL A 89 -0.87 5.43 0.12
CA VAL A 89 0.42 5.46 0.78
C VAL A 89 0.23 5.04 2.23
N VAL A 90 1.02 4.07 2.68
CA VAL A 90 1.08 3.72 4.10
C VAL A 90 2.40 4.24 4.62
N VAL A 91 2.34 5.14 5.59
CA VAL A 91 3.52 5.76 6.19
C VAL A 91 3.62 5.36 7.65
N LYS A 92 4.86 5.20 8.10
CA LYS A 92 5.10 4.92 9.50
C LYS A 92 6.36 5.65 9.94
N GLN A 93 6.23 6.52 10.92
CA GLN A 93 7.35 7.16 11.58
C GLN A 93 7.81 6.27 12.74
N ASP A 94 9.09 6.38 13.10
CA ASP A 94 9.64 5.58 14.20
C ASP A 94 8.76 5.72 15.46
N ARG A 95 8.42 4.60 16.04
CA ARG A 95 7.65 4.52 17.29
C ARG A 95 6.22 5.07 17.19
N ARG A 96 5.71 5.23 15.96
CA ARG A 96 4.34 5.67 15.71
C ARG A 96 3.58 4.57 14.98
N LYS A 97 2.26 4.67 15.00
CA LYS A 97 1.40 3.74 14.27
C LYS A 97 1.44 4.02 12.78
N PRO A 98 1.28 2.99 11.93
CA PRO A 98 1.13 3.23 10.49
C PRO A 98 -0.13 4.06 10.21
N LEU A 99 -0.01 4.95 9.21
CA LEU A 99 -1.13 5.77 8.75
C LEU A 99 -1.36 5.50 7.27
N ALA A 100 -2.62 5.52 6.88
CA ALA A 100 -3.00 5.45 5.47
C ALA A 100 -3.21 6.86 4.95
N VAL A 101 -2.61 7.16 3.79
CA VAL A 101 -2.77 8.45 3.12
C VAL A 101 -3.33 8.19 1.73
N LEU A 102 -4.46 8.79 1.44
CA LEU A 102 -5.09 8.68 0.14
C LEU A 102 -5.75 9.99 -0.21
N ASP A 103 -6.08 10.16 -1.49
CA ASP A 103 -6.76 11.34 -1.98
C ASP A 103 -8.11 11.52 -1.27
N PHE A 104 -8.43 12.76 -0.89
CA PHE A 104 -9.64 13.04 -0.12
C PHE A 104 -10.91 12.62 -0.87
N GLU A 105 -10.96 12.86 -2.19
CA GLU A 105 -12.12 12.44 -2.97
C GLU A 105 -12.27 10.91 -3.01
N THR A 106 -11.14 10.19 -3.12
CA THR A 106 -11.16 8.73 -3.05
C THR A 106 -11.74 8.27 -1.70
N PHE A 107 -11.32 8.90 -0.62
CA PHE A 107 -11.85 8.58 0.72
C PHE A 107 -13.35 8.83 0.80
N MET A 108 -13.82 9.97 0.26
CA MET A 108 -15.25 10.30 0.26
C MET A 108 -16.04 9.29 -0.57
N GLU A 109 -15.51 8.86 -1.71
CA GLU A 109 -16.16 7.84 -2.54
C GLU A 109 -16.27 6.51 -1.81
N MET A 110 -15.28 6.15 -1.02
CA MET A 110 -15.34 4.94 -0.19
C MET A 110 -16.49 5.02 0.81
N ILE A 111 -16.67 6.19 1.43
CA ILE A 111 -17.68 6.38 2.47
C ILE A 111 -19.09 6.38 1.87
N ASP A 112 -19.28 7.07 0.75
CA ASP A 112 -20.61 7.19 0.13
C ASP A 112 -20.92 6.06 -0.86
N GLY A 113 -19.95 5.19 -1.12
CA GLY A 113 -20.12 4.04 -2.00
C GLY A 113 -20.05 4.36 -3.48
N SER A 114 -19.84 5.63 -3.87
CA SER A 114 -19.87 6.00 -5.28
C SER A 114 -18.66 5.49 -6.07
N GLY A 115 -17.52 5.27 -5.39
CA GLY A 115 -16.33 4.72 -6.03
C GLY A 115 -16.32 3.21 -6.10
N ASN A 116 -17.30 2.56 -5.50
CA ASN A 116 -17.35 1.11 -5.36
C ASN A 116 -18.42 0.54 -6.26
N ASN A 117 -18.21 0.64 -7.55
CA ASN A 117 -19.15 0.13 -8.55
C ASN A 117 -18.95 -1.36 -8.71
N SER A 118 -19.74 -2.09 -8.02
CA SER A 118 -19.77 -3.53 -8.17
C SER A 118 -20.73 -3.92 -9.28
#